data_8474a0ef665c7d5cc7014914fef2b5bc
#
_entry.id   8474a0ef665c7d5cc7014914fef2b5bc
#
_cell.length_a   1.000
_cell.length_b   1.000
_cell.length_c   1.000
_cell.angle_alpha   90.00
_cell.angle_beta   90.00
_cell.angle_gamma   90.00
#
_symmetry.space_group_name_H-M   'P 1'
#
loop_
_entity.id
_entity.type
_entity.pdbx_description
1 polymer ?
#
loop_
_entity_poly.entity_id
_entity_poly.type
_entity_poly.pdbx_seq_one_letter_code
_entity_poly.pdbx_strand_id
1 'polypeptide(L)'
;RDTLWEDDVVILVIDTFNDERSGYEFHVNPLGAQGDIRMTDTDGWSSDTSWNAIWDSAGQINDKGYVVEMRIPFKALRFPENKNELTWGFSVMRNYQRDVLYQLSNMGFDRNVKCSLCQFDKLVGFSDIESSKNIQLTPTLTTLRNDNKSALPGDWDKGDIDTEVGLDLRWGLTKDAVLNATINPDFSQVETDSLELDVNTTFSIYYAEKRPFFLDGASYFKSSLFELLYTRTIAEPTLGAKLTGKTGDHSYALMLADDDNSNILLPTNQGSGFASLNEKTNAAAGRYQYDLGQQGTIGISSTHRESDDYHNTVLSVDGTYWFNQSDTLLYQVSSADTRNSEFLIQNYNLSETQSDEAYALELTRDKRDYKLFASYENIGQDYRTDLGYQAKVDYEKVGFGGGQTWYRDESDLLTSWSYEADWDKTWAQNGDLLEEEHEGFLSFKGQKQSIFEIGLVHRYENYNGNFYNQNIGFIY
;
A
#
# COMPACT_ATOMS: atom_id res chain seq x y z
N ARG A 1 13.60 -4.52 16.04
CA ARG A 1 13.21 -5.03 14.73
C ARG A 1 12.33 -4.00 14.06
N ASP A 2 12.47 -3.83 12.75
CA ASP A 2 11.64 -2.97 11.88
C ASP A 2 11.61 -1.46 12.25
N THR A 3 12.67 -0.96 12.93
CA THR A 3 12.88 0.45 13.28
C THR A 3 14.27 0.96 12.91
N LEU A 4 14.99 0.25 12.01
CA LEU A 4 16.39 0.50 11.69
C LEU A 4 16.58 1.27 10.37
N TRP A 5 15.53 1.91 9.86
CA TRP A 5 15.54 2.54 8.54
C TRP A 5 16.49 3.75 8.45
N GLU A 6 16.81 4.38 9.58
CA GLU A 6 17.76 5.48 9.68
C GLU A 6 19.18 5.02 10.11
N ASP A 7 19.38 3.71 10.32
CA ASP A 7 20.66 3.15 10.71
C ASP A 7 21.61 2.97 9.51
N ASP A 8 22.91 2.75 9.80
CA ASP A 8 23.86 2.17 8.86
C ASP A 8 23.49 0.69 8.71
N VAL A 9 22.97 0.27 7.57
CA VAL A 9 22.47 -1.09 7.35
C VAL A 9 23.04 -1.74 6.10
N VAL A 10 23.25 -3.04 6.17
CA VAL A 10 23.46 -3.89 5.00
C VAL A 10 22.13 -4.49 4.62
N ILE A 11 21.81 -4.44 3.34
CA ILE A 11 20.56 -4.88 2.75
C ILE A 11 20.86 -5.97 1.74
N LEU A 12 20.24 -7.13 1.88
CA LEU A 12 20.19 -8.16 0.84
C LEU A 12 18.82 -8.08 0.18
N VAL A 13 18.79 -7.84 -1.12
CA VAL A 13 17.56 -7.88 -1.92
C VAL A 13 17.61 -9.11 -2.82
N ILE A 14 16.53 -9.90 -2.84
CA ILE A 14 16.41 -11.12 -3.65
C ILE A 14 15.06 -11.16 -4.37
N ASP A 15 15.11 -11.33 -5.68
CA ASP A 15 13.97 -11.70 -6.53
C ASP A 15 14.00 -13.20 -6.77
N THR A 16 13.20 -13.94 -6.01
CA THR A 16 13.18 -15.40 -6.01
C THR A 16 12.44 -16.03 -7.18
N PHE A 17 11.56 -15.26 -7.84
CA PHE A 17 10.89 -15.68 -9.07
C PHE A 17 11.70 -15.35 -10.31
N ASN A 18 12.65 -14.42 -10.20
CA ASN A 18 13.43 -13.86 -11.30
C ASN A 18 12.51 -13.31 -12.40
N ASP A 19 11.47 -12.64 -11.99
CA ASP A 19 10.43 -12.06 -12.84
C ASP A 19 10.51 -10.53 -12.91
N GLU A 20 11.44 -9.95 -12.13
CA GLU A 20 11.70 -8.51 -12.11
C GLU A 20 10.48 -7.68 -11.65
N ARG A 21 9.59 -8.27 -10.83
CA ARG A 21 8.34 -7.68 -10.35
C ARG A 21 8.23 -7.57 -8.84
N SER A 22 8.79 -8.55 -8.15
CA SER A 22 8.71 -8.58 -6.69
C SER A 22 9.93 -9.27 -6.09
N GLY A 23 10.23 -8.91 -4.85
CA GLY A 23 11.36 -9.47 -4.13
C GLY A 23 11.21 -9.34 -2.62
N TYR A 24 12.27 -9.71 -1.95
CA TYR A 24 12.39 -9.62 -0.51
C TYR A 24 13.65 -8.83 -0.16
N GLU A 25 13.53 -7.95 0.83
CA GLU A 25 14.66 -7.22 1.41
C GLU A 25 14.90 -7.70 2.85
N PHE A 26 16.16 -7.95 3.16
CA PHE A 26 16.62 -8.30 4.51
C PHE A 26 17.65 -7.28 4.93
N HIS A 27 17.33 -6.52 5.97
CA HIS A 27 18.13 -5.44 6.50
C HIS A 27 18.78 -5.86 7.82
N VAL A 28 20.07 -5.60 7.98
CA VAL A 28 20.80 -5.86 9.24
C VAL A 28 21.72 -4.68 9.55
N ASN A 29 21.59 -4.13 10.76
CA ASN A 29 22.50 -3.11 11.27
C ASN A 29 23.76 -3.74 11.91
N PRO A 30 24.80 -2.94 12.29
CA PRO A 30 26.03 -3.46 12.92
C PRO A 30 25.83 -4.22 14.22
N LEU A 31 24.68 -4.08 14.88
CA LEU A 31 24.34 -4.77 16.14
C LEU A 31 23.53 -6.06 15.89
N GLY A 32 23.24 -6.38 14.63
CA GLY A 32 22.45 -7.56 14.27
C GLY A 32 20.94 -7.36 14.38
N ALA A 33 20.44 -6.12 14.54
CA ALA A 33 19.01 -5.85 14.48
C ALA A 33 18.48 -6.07 13.06
N GLN A 34 17.26 -6.62 12.96
CA GLN A 34 16.63 -7.09 11.72
C GLN A 34 15.54 -6.12 11.24
N GLY A 35 15.42 -5.99 9.92
CA GLY A 35 14.26 -5.50 9.22
C GLY A 35 14.01 -6.36 7.99
N ASP A 36 12.77 -6.64 7.70
CA ASP A 36 12.37 -7.41 6.52
C ASP A 36 11.22 -6.71 5.81
N ILE A 37 11.30 -6.71 4.47
CA ILE A 37 10.37 -6.03 3.59
C ILE A 37 10.02 -6.98 2.45
N ARG A 38 8.77 -6.99 2.05
CA ARG A 38 8.38 -7.47 0.73
C ARG A 38 8.28 -6.27 -0.20
N MET A 39 8.99 -6.34 -1.31
CA MET A 39 8.98 -5.26 -2.29
C MET A 39 8.30 -5.65 -3.59
N THR A 40 7.76 -4.65 -4.29
CA THR A 40 7.28 -4.77 -5.67
C THR A 40 7.90 -3.66 -6.51
N ASP A 41 8.14 -3.92 -7.79
CA ASP A 41 8.74 -2.99 -8.75
C ASP A 41 7.91 -2.97 -10.06
N THR A 42 6.59 -3.00 -9.92
CA THR A 42 5.67 -2.98 -11.06
C THR A 42 5.47 -1.55 -11.58
N ASP A 43 5.50 -0.58 -10.68
CA ASP A 43 5.36 0.85 -10.98
C ASP A 43 6.43 1.70 -10.25
N GLY A 44 7.64 1.16 -10.18
CA GLY A 44 8.71 1.64 -9.35
C GLY A 44 8.74 0.93 -7.99
N TRP A 45 9.79 1.20 -7.23
CA TRP A 45 10.05 0.53 -5.97
C TRP A 45 8.97 0.85 -4.93
N SER A 46 8.24 -0.16 -4.50
CA SER A 46 7.24 -0.07 -3.43
C SER A 46 7.55 -1.12 -2.36
N SER A 47 7.57 -0.70 -1.10
CA SER A 47 7.98 -1.49 0.06
C SER A 47 6.79 -1.79 0.96
N ASP A 48 6.56 -3.07 1.25
CA ASP A 48 5.60 -3.55 2.26
C ASP A 48 6.38 -3.97 3.50
N THR A 49 6.46 -3.08 4.48
CA THR A 49 7.13 -3.28 5.77
C THR A 49 6.31 -4.11 6.76
N SER A 50 5.07 -4.45 6.42
CA SER A 50 4.22 -5.30 7.23
C SER A 50 4.54 -6.79 7.09
N TRP A 51 5.25 -7.16 6.02
CA TRP A 51 5.69 -8.53 5.81
C TRP A 51 6.76 -8.92 6.83
N ASN A 52 6.58 -10.07 7.46
CA ASN A 52 7.49 -10.58 8.48
C ASN A 52 7.95 -12.01 8.15
N ALA A 53 9.25 -12.25 8.21
CA ALA A 53 9.88 -13.55 8.07
C ALA A 53 10.51 -14.03 9.39
N ILE A 54 10.66 -15.34 9.53
CA ILE A 54 11.44 -15.93 10.62
C ILE A 54 12.82 -16.30 10.07
N TRP A 55 13.83 -15.51 10.44
CA TRP A 55 15.22 -15.68 10.04
C TRP A 55 16.17 -15.21 11.13
N ASP A 56 17.45 -15.50 11.01
CA ASP A 56 18.46 -15.14 12.01
C ASP A 56 19.49 -14.16 11.42
N SER A 57 19.99 -13.28 12.26
CA SER A 57 21.08 -12.34 11.93
C SER A 57 22.04 -12.19 13.09
N ALA A 58 23.27 -11.83 12.76
CA ALA A 58 24.29 -11.43 13.72
C ALA A 58 25.08 -10.25 13.17
N GLY A 59 25.55 -9.36 14.04
CA GLY A 59 26.43 -8.25 13.70
C GLY A 59 27.59 -8.17 14.66
N GLN A 60 28.78 -7.81 14.15
CA GLN A 60 29.98 -7.62 14.95
C GLN A 60 30.77 -6.41 14.43
N ILE A 61 31.01 -5.45 15.34
CA ILE A 61 31.85 -4.29 15.08
C ILE A 61 33.30 -4.65 15.42
N ASN A 62 34.26 -4.23 14.60
CA ASN A 62 35.69 -4.40 14.76
C ASN A 62 36.45 -3.15 14.34
N ASP A 63 37.78 -3.17 14.47
CA ASP A 63 38.66 -2.01 14.17
C ASP A 63 38.65 -1.57 12.70
N LYS A 64 38.12 -2.41 11.78
CA LYS A 64 38.06 -2.13 10.33
C LYS A 64 36.66 -1.75 9.83
N GLY A 65 35.65 -1.84 10.72
CA GLY A 65 34.26 -1.62 10.38
C GLY A 65 33.33 -2.60 11.10
N TYR A 66 32.42 -3.23 10.38
CA TYR A 66 31.56 -4.26 10.92
C TYR A 66 31.30 -5.37 9.91
N VAL A 67 30.88 -6.53 10.42
CA VAL A 67 30.45 -7.68 9.65
C VAL A 67 29.06 -8.04 10.08
N VAL A 68 28.19 -8.38 9.14
CA VAL A 68 26.85 -8.95 9.39
C VAL A 68 26.77 -10.34 8.77
N GLU A 69 26.05 -11.23 9.43
CA GLU A 69 25.72 -12.56 8.95
C GLU A 69 24.19 -12.73 8.94
N MET A 70 23.65 -13.27 7.86
CA MET A 70 22.23 -13.51 7.66
C MET A 70 21.99 -14.99 7.38
N ARG A 71 21.06 -15.62 8.11
CA ARG A 71 20.59 -16.98 7.86
C ARG A 71 19.11 -16.96 7.53
N ILE A 72 18.80 -17.02 6.24
CA ILE A 72 17.44 -16.93 5.72
C ILE A 72 16.99 -18.32 5.29
N PRO A 73 16.08 -18.97 6.03
CA PRO A 73 15.56 -20.28 5.66
C PRO A 73 14.72 -20.19 4.37
N PHE A 74 14.91 -21.12 3.44
CA PHE A 74 14.10 -21.17 2.20
C PHE A 74 12.59 -21.22 2.47
N LYS A 75 12.17 -21.81 3.58
CA LYS A 75 10.75 -21.84 3.99
C LYS A 75 10.14 -20.45 4.26
N ALA A 76 10.96 -19.43 4.49
CA ALA A 76 10.50 -18.04 4.66
C ALA A 76 10.20 -17.36 3.32
N LEU A 77 10.68 -17.93 2.21
CA LEU A 77 10.58 -17.38 0.87
C LEU A 77 9.57 -18.16 0.03
N ARG A 78 8.99 -17.48 -0.96
CA ARG A 78 8.23 -18.13 -2.04
C ARG A 78 9.09 -18.12 -3.28
N PHE A 79 9.10 -19.21 -4.04
CA PHE A 79 9.86 -19.38 -5.28
C PHE A 79 9.18 -20.42 -6.19
N PRO A 80 9.48 -20.47 -7.51
CA PRO A 80 8.85 -21.40 -8.43
C PRO A 80 9.03 -22.87 -8.04
N GLU A 81 7.96 -23.66 -8.06
CA GLU A 81 7.99 -25.07 -7.69
C GLU A 81 8.64 -25.97 -8.76
N ASN A 82 8.40 -25.68 -10.03
CA ASN A 82 8.66 -26.58 -11.15
C ASN A 82 10.00 -26.38 -11.86
N LYS A 83 11.01 -25.79 -11.20
CA LYS A 83 12.35 -25.61 -11.79
C LYS A 83 13.38 -26.48 -11.07
N ASN A 84 14.10 -27.30 -11.84
CA ASN A 84 15.18 -28.13 -11.28
C ASN A 84 16.37 -27.29 -10.82
N GLU A 85 16.60 -26.15 -11.45
CA GLU A 85 17.61 -25.18 -11.07
C GLU A 85 16.99 -23.78 -11.03
N LEU A 86 17.13 -23.10 -9.91
CA LEU A 86 16.59 -21.76 -9.70
C LEU A 86 17.67 -20.72 -9.98
N THR A 87 17.28 -19.67 -10.66
CA THR A 87 18.06 -18.45 -10.82
C THR A 87 17.30 -17.34 -10.11
N TRP A 88 17.97 -16.62 -9.22
CA TRP A 88 17.39 -15.50 -8.48
C TRP A 88 18.06 -14.19 -8.90
N GLY A 89 17.30 -13.11 -9.00
CA GLY A 89 17.87 -11.77 -9.02
C GLY A 89 18.39 -11.43 -7.62
N PHE A 90 19.53 -10.74 -7.50
CA PHE A 90 20.01 -10.28 -6.21
C PHE A 90 20.79 -8.98 -6.29
N SER A 91 20.75 -8.22 -5.22
CA SER A 91 21.65 -7.09 -4.97
C SER A 91 21.99 -7.05 -3.49
N VAL A 92 23.24 -6.68 -3.19
CA VAL A 92 23.68 -6.34 -1.84
C VAL A 92 23.94 -4.85 -1.81
N MET A 93 23.24 -4.19 -0.89
CA MET A 93 23.33 -2.74 -0.72
C MET A 93 23.78 -2.41 0.70
N ARG A 94 24.35 -1.24 0.87
CA ARG A 94 24.60 -0.64 2.18
C ARG A 94 24.08 0.78 2.18
N ASN A 95 23.18 1.08 3.10
CA ASN A 95 22.80 2.44 3.42
C ASN A 95 23.78 2.95 4.49
N TYR A 96 24.65 3.86 4.06
CA TYR A 96 25.73 4.41 4.89
C TYR A 96 25.34 5.81 5.31
N GLN A 97 24.76 5.92 6.51
CA GLN A 97 24.32 7.19 7.08
C GLN A 97 25.53 7.98 7.59
N ARG A 98 25.76 9.14 7.00
CA ARG A 98 26.76 10.13 7.43
C ARG A 98 26.16 11.54 7.32
N ASP A 99 26.94 12.49 6.82
CA ASP A 99 26.47 13.84 6.47
C ASP A 99 25.50 13.84 5.27
N VAL A 100 25.52 12.82 4.44
CA VAL A 100 24.50 12.42 3.47
C VAL A 100 24.29 10.91 3.54
N LEU A 101 23.13 10.45 3.09
CA LEU A 101 22.88 9.03 2.88
C LEU A 101 23.64 8.58 1.62
N TYR A 102 24.66 7.75 1.80
CA TYR A 102 25.30 7.03 0.71
C TYR A 102 24.70 5.64 0.57
N GLN A 103 24.22 5.32 -0.60
CA GLN A 103 23.82 3.95 -0.92
C GLN A 103 24.90 3.30 -1.79
N LEU A 104 25.56 2.30 -1.26
CA LEU A 104 26.55 1.50 -1.94
C LEU A 104 25.91 0.18 -2.37
N SER A 105 26.21 -0.31 -3.58
CA SER A 105 25.69 -1.58 -4.08
C SER A 105 26.77 -2.37 -4.82
N ASN A 106 26.58 -3.69 -4.94
CA ASN A 106 27.48 -4.55 -5.72
C ASN A 106 27.43 -4.24 -7.22
N MET A 107 26.43 -3.50 -7.67
CA MET A 107 26.22 -3.11 -9.07
C MET A 107 25.84 -1.63 -9.15
N GLY A 108 26.07 -0.99 -10.30
CA GLY A 108 25.61 0.36 -10.58
C GLY A 108 24.16 0.38 -11.08
N PHE A 109 23.37 1.31 -10.60
CA PHE A 109 22.00 1.53 -11.10
C PHE A 109 21.98 2.61 -12.20
N ASP A 110 21.41 2.29 -13.35
CA ASP A 110 21.02 3.30 -14.34
C ASP A 110 19.69 3.94 -13.95
N ARG A 111 19.76 5.20 -13.52
CA ARG A 111 18.57 5.96 -13.07
C ARG A 111 17.62 6.38 -14.21
N ASN A 112 17.97 6.08 -15.46
CA ASN A 112 17.06 6.24 -16.60
C ASN A 112 16.19 5.01 -16.86
N VAL A 113 16.45 3.91 -16.14
CA VAL A 113 15.67 2.68 -16.16
C VAL A 113 14.83 2.63 -14.89
N LYS A 114 13.50 2.74 -15.04
CA LYS A 114 12.56 2.77 -13.90
C LYS A 114 12.57 1.45 -13.11
N CYS A 115 12.66 0.32 -13.81
CA CYS A 115 12.74 -0.99 -13.19
C CYS A 115 14.08 -1.20 -12.48
N SER A 116 14.10 -1.34 -11.18
CA SER A 116 15.31 -1.60 -10.38
C SER A 116 15.68 -3.08 -10.37
N LEU A 117 14.71 -3.98 -10.22
CA LEU A 117 14.94 -5.43 -10.20
C LEU A 117 15.48 -5.99 -11.52
N CYS A 118 15.14 -5.35 -12.66
CA CYS A 118 15.67 -5.72 -13.98
C CYS A 118 17.20 -5.57 -14.08
N GLN A 119 17.79 -4.74 -13.22
CA GLN A 119 19.23 -4.42 -13.23
C GLN A 119 20.04 -5.32 -12.30
N PHE A 120 19.38 -6.20 -11.53
CA PHE A 120 20.03 -7.05 -10.54
C PHE A 120 20.93 -8.10 -11.16
N ASP A 121 22.04 -8.38 -10.50
CA ASP A 121 22.87 -9.54 -10.77
C ASP A 121 22.08 -10.85 -10.58
N LYS A 122 22.55 -11.94 -11.15
CA LYS A 122 21.88 -13.23 -11.08
C LYS A 122 22.65 -14.22 -10.19
N LEU A 123 21.95 -14.75 -9.20
CA LEU A 123 22.44 -15.79 -8.32
C LEU A 123 21.92 -17.15 -8.78
N VAL A 124 22.82 -18.08 -9.07
CA VAL A 124 22.56 -19.41 -9.64
C VAL A 124 23.06 -20.52 -8.72
N GLY A 125 22.66 -21.75 -8.98
CA GLY A 125 23.17 -22.94 -8.28
C GLY A 125 22.23 -23.47 -7.20
N PHE A 126 21.00 -22.97 -7.12
CA PHE A 126 19.99 -23.53 -6.24
C PHE A 126 19.31 -24.73 -6.91
N SER A 127 19.62 -25.93 -6.46
CA SER A 127 18.98 -27.17 -6.88
C SER A 127 18.49 -27.97 -5.67
N ASP A 128 17.52 -28.83 -5.89
CA ASP A 128 17.02 -29.78 -4.89
C ASP A 128 16.52 -29.15 -3.57
N ILE A 129 15.98 -27.92 -3.67
CA ILE A 129 15.40 -27.25 -2.50
C ILE A 129 14.05 -27.90 -2.19
N GLU A 130 13.98 -28.63 -1.09
CA GLU A 130 12.74 -29.21 -0.60
C GLU A 130 11.86 -28.14 0.05
N SER A 131 10.57 -28.11 -0.34
CA SER A 131 9.55 -27.32 0.35
C SER A 131 9.23 -28.00 1.67
N SER A 132 9.46 -27.30 2.78
CA SER A 132 8.82 -27.73 4.04
C SER A 132 7.35 -27.33 4.01
N LYS A 133 6.47 -28.10 4.65
CA LYS A 133 5.02 -27.79 4.79
C LYS A 133 4.76 -26.54 5.64
N ASN A 134 5.66 -25.63 5.77
CA ASN A 134 5.64 -24.38 6.52
C ASN A 134 4.27 -24.08 7.20
N ILE A 135 3.93 -24.88 8.22
CA ILE A 135 2.72 -24.70 9.02
C ILE A 135 3.11 -23.90 10.26
N GLN A 136 2.45 -22.76 10.42
CA GLN A 136 2.57 -21.90 11.59
C GLN A 136 1.19 -21.76 12.22
N LEU A 137 1.12 -22.00 13.53
CA LEU A 137 -0.08 -21.78 14.35
C LEU A 137 0.25 -20.71 15.37
N THR A 138 -0.53 -19.68 15.44
CA THR A 138 -0.36 -18.56 16.36
C THR A 138 -1.62 -18.39 17.20
N PRO A 139 -1.66 -18.98 18.42
CA PRO A 139 -2.75 -18.72 19.35
C PRO A 139 -2.62 -17.31 19.92
N THR A 140 -3.72 -16.61 20.07
CA THR A 140 -3.82 -15.27 20.66
C THR A 140 -4.77 -15.29 21.86
N LEU A 141 -4.47 -14.48 22.85
CA LEU A 141 -5.32 -14.21 24.01
C LEU A 141 -5.36 -12.71 24.23
N THR A 142 -6.51 -12.11 24.01
CA THR A 142 -6.73 -10.68 24.18
C THR A 142 -7.64 -10.44 25.38
N THR A 143 -7.30 -9.42 26.16
CA THR A 143 -8.13 -9.02 27.30
C THR A 143 -8.32 -7.51 27.24
N LEU A 144 -9.55 -7.07 27.13
CA LEU A 144 -9.94 -5.66 27.01
C LEU A 144 -10.83 -5.26 28.19
N ARG A 145 -10.68 -4.00 28.60
CA ARG A 145 -11.61 -3.36 29.49
C ARG A 145 -11.77 -1.90 29.10
N ASN A 146 -13.00 -1.48 28.84
CA ASN A 146 -13.34 -0.10 28.51
C ASN A 146 -13.96 0.60 29.71
N ASP A 147 -13.26 1.59 30.27
CA ASP A 147 -13.78 2.47 31.31
C ASP A 147 -14.24 3.80 30.69
N ASN A 148 -15.49 4.19 30.91
CA ASN A 148 -16.09 5.39 30.33
C ASN A 148 -16.38 6.44 31.38
N LYS A 149 -16.40 7.73 30.99
CA LYS A 149 -16.92 8.84 31.78
C LYS A 149 -18.18 9.37 31.14
N SER A 150 -19.32 9.17 31.80
CA SER A 150 -20.62 9.65 31.34
C SER A 150 -20.81 11.16 31.55
N ALA A 151 -20.03 11.81 32.44
CA ALA A 151 -20.04 13.25 32.69
C ALA A 151 -18.67 13.81 33.07
N LEU A 152 -18.42 15.08 32.76
CA LEU A 152 -17.22 15.83 33.15
C LEU A 152 -17.62 17.08 33.96
N PRO A 153 -17.25 17.20 35.28
CA PRO A 153 -16.52 16.20 36.08
C PRO A 153 -17.42 15.04 36.54
N GLY A 154 -16.87 13.83 36.64
CA GLY A 154 -17.58 12.64 37.08
C GLY A 154 -16.62 11.48 37.38
N ASP A 155 -17.13 10.42 37.98
CA ASP A 155 -16.38 9.19 38.23
C ASP A 155 -16.27 8.36 36.93
N TRP A 156 -15.32 7.42 36.92
CA TRP A 156 -15.20 6.43 35.84
C TRP A 156 -16.20 5.29 36.02
N ASP A 157 -17.05 5.09 35.03
CA ASP A 157 -17.87 3.88 34.93
C ASP A 157 -16.95 2.75 34.41
N LYS A 158 -16.70 1.79 35.29
CA LYS A 158 -15.80 0.68 35.00
C LYS A 158 -16.54 -0.37 34.19
N GLY A 159 -16.05 -0.64 32.99
CA GLY A 159 -16.54 -1.74 32.18
C GLY A 159 -16.13 -3.12 32.71
N ASP A 160 -16.77 -4.14 32.20
CA ASP A 160 -16.40 -5.53 32.44
C ASP A 160 -15.09 -5.87 31.67
N ILE A 161 -14.40 -6.91 32.15
CA ILE A 161 -13.24 -7.45 31.45
C ILE A 161 -13.76 -8.44 30.40
N ASP A 162 -13.54 -8.12 29.16
CA ASP A 162 -13.77 -9.02 28.05
C ASP A 162 -12.50 -9.78 27.70
N THR A 163 -12.62 -11.09 27.38
CA THR A 163 -11.46 -11.94 27.09
C THR A 163 -11.76 -12.81 25.89
N GLU A 164 -10.97 -12.65 24.85
CA GLU A 164 -11.09 -13.36 23.59
C GLU A 164 -9.89 -14.27 23.35
N VAL A 165 -10.18 -15.44 22.76
CA VAL A 165 -9.16 -16.40 22.34
C VAL A 165 -9.24 -16.53 20.83
N GLY A 166 -8.13 -16.31 20.16
CA GLY A 166 -8.00 -16.42 18.71
C GLY A 166 -6.96 -17.47 18.30
N LEU A 167 -7.02 -17.83 17.03
CA LEU A 167 -6.05 -18.74 16.41
C LEU A 167 -5.84 -18.37 14.94
N ASP A 168 -4.58 -18.11 14.59
CA ASP A 168 -4.16 -17.91 13.21
C ASP A 168 -3.40 -19.15 12.71
N LEU A 169 -3.75 -19.58 11.50
CA LEU A 169 -3.05 -20.61 10.74
C LEU A 169 -2.41 -19.98 9.50
N ARG A 170 -1.12 -20.23 9.31
CA ARG A 170 -0.43 -20.00 8.04
C ARG A 170 0.11 -21.32 7.53
N TRP A 171 -0.27 -21.71 6.32
CA TRP A 171 0.13 -22.97 5.72
C TRP A 171 0.64 -22.77 4.28
N GLY A 172 1.93 -23.07 4.05
CA GLY A 172 2.48 -23.18 2.70
C GLY A 172 1.94 -24.43 2.02
N LEU A 173 0.94 -24.30 1.16
CA LEU A 173 0.37 -25.40 0.39
C LEU A 173 1.38 -25.94 -0.61
N THR A 174 2.04 -25.03 -1.30
CA THR A 174 3.13 -25.27 -2.26
C THR A 174 4.28 -24.29 -1.98
N LYS A 175 5.35 -24.33 -2.78
CA LYS A 175 6.47 -23.37 -2.67
C LYS A 175 6.05 -21.95 -3.04
N ASP A 176 4.98 -21.82 -3.80
CA ASP A 176 4.50 -20.57 -4.41
C ASP A 176 3.10 -20.15 -3.93
N ALA A 177 2.41 -20.97 -3.13
CA ALA A 177 1.07 -20.70 -2.62
C ALA A 177 0.96 -20.87 -1.10
N VAL A 178 0.25 -19.94 -0.45
CA VAL A 178 0.02 -19.91 0.99
C VAL A 178 -1.46 -19.78 1.30
N LEU A 179 -1.94 -20.62 2.20
CA LEU A 179 -3.26 -20.50 2.83
C LEU A 179 -3.10 -19.89 4.23
N ASN A 180 -3.82 -18.85 4.50
CA ASN A 180 -4.01 -18.29 5.83
C ASN A 180 -5.45 -18.55 6.25
N ALA A 181 -5.66 -18.89 7.51
CA ALA A 181 -6.99 -18.98 8.11
C ALA A 181 -6.94 -18.40 9.52
N THR A 182 -8.04 -17.81 9.96
CA THR A 182 -8.14 -17.21 11.28
C THR A 182 -9.49 -17.51 11.92
N ILE A 183 -9.47 -17.64 13.24
CA ILE A 183 -10.66 -17.70 14.08
C ILE A 183 -10.48 -16.66 15.18
N ASN A 184 -11.41 -15.72 15.32
CA ASN A 184 -11.34 -14.60 16.24
C ASN A 184 -9.97 -13.91 16.21
N PRO A 185 -9.58 -13.28 15.08
CA PRO A 185 -8.28 -12.61 14.97
C PRO A 185 -8.14 -11.51 16.02
N ASP A 186 -6.93 -11.29 16.50
CA ASP A 186 -6.64 -10.27 17.52
C ASP A 186 -6.91 -8.85 17.01
N PHE A 187 -7.83 -8.15 17.67
CA PHE A 187 -8.22 -6.76 17.38
C PHE A 187 -7.53 -5.72 18.25
N SER A 188 -6.82 -6.12 19.30
CA SER A 188 -6.26 -5.21 20.31
C SER A 188 -5.40 -4.10 19.71
N GLN A 189 -4.74 -4.36 18.60
CA GLN A 189 -3.92 -3.38 17.90
C GLN A 189 -4.74 -2.33 17.12
N VAL A 190 -5.95 -2.69 16.70
CA VAL A 190 -6.89 -1.77 16.01
C VAL A 190 -7.57 -0.86 17.01
N GLU A 191 -8.01 -1.41 18.14
CA GLU A 191 -8.67 -0.66 19.20
C GLU A 191 -7.75 0.34 19.88
N THR A 192 -6.44 0.12 19.85
CA THR A 192 -5.41 1.02 20.39
C THR A 192 -4.83 1.97 19.34
N ASP A 193 -5.45 2.13 18.18
CA ASP A 193 -5.01 3.14 17.22
C ASP A 193 -5.00 4.53 17.89
N SER A 194 -3.87 5.23 17.72
CA SER A 194 -3.77 6.60 18.20
C SER A 194 -4.87 7.42 17.54
N LEU A 195 -5.59 8.21 18.35
CA LEU A 195 -6.53 9.21 17.84
C LEU A 195 -5.76 10.13 16.90
N GLU A 196 -5.91 9.93 15.61
CA GLU A 196 -5.53 10.95 14.65
C GLU A 196 -6.56 12.07 14.78
N LEU A 197 -6.08 13.31 14.89
CA LEU A 197 -6.94 14.47 14.99
C LEU A 197 -7.64 14.67 13.64
N ASP A 198 -8.89 14.28 13.55
CA ASP A 198 -9.78 14.54 12.42
C ASP A 198 -10.38 15.97 12.45
N VAL A 199 -9.76 16.84 13.22
CA VAL A 199 -10.18 18.24 13.34
C VAL A 199 -9.94 18.96 12.00
N ASN A 200 -11.03 19.43 11.40
CA ASN A 200 -11.09 20.13 10.11
C ASN A 200 -10.87 19.22 8.87
N THR A 201 -11.03 17.93 8.97
CA THR A 201 -11.10 17.07 7.78
C THR A 201 -12.57 16.87 7.38
N THR A 202 -12.87 17.02 6.09
CA THR A 202 -14.21 16.74 5.52
C THR A 202 -14.34 15.32 5.03
N PHE A 203 -13.19 14.68 4.74
CA PHE A 203 -13.10 13.30 4.28
C PHE A 203 -12.59 12.39 5.38
N SER A 204 -13.06 11.15 5.37
CA SER A 204 -12.63 10.12 6.31
C SER A 204 -11.13 9.88 6.25
N ILE A 205 -10.51 9.66 7.40
CA ILE A 205 -9.07 9.39 7.52
C ILE A 205 -8.80 7.92 7.18
N TYR A 206 -7.71 7.69 6.48
CA TYR A 206 -7.20 6.35 6.19
C TYR A 206 -6.35 5.83 7.36
N TYR A 207 -6.68 4.65 7.86
CA TYR A 207 -5.90 3.96 8.88
C TYR A 207 -5.22 2.73 8.30
N ALA A 208 -3.91 2.64 8.43
CA ALA A 208 -3.18 1.47 7.97
C ALA A 208 -3.61 0.19 8.71
N GLU A 209 -3.69 -0.94 8.01
CA GLU A 209 -3.97 -2.25 8.61
C GLU A 209 -2.82 -2.67 9.54
N LYS A 210 -3.13 -3.33 10.63
CA LYS A 210 -2.16 -3.83 11.63
C LYS A 210 -2.36 -5.31 11.97
N ARG A 211 -3.52 -5.89 11.66
CA ARG A 211 -3.86 -7.27 11.99
C ARG A 211 -3.08 -8.26 11.12
N PRO A 212 -2.31 -9.20 11.71
CA PRO A 212 -1.42 -10.10 10.97
C PRO A 212 -2.12 -10.93 9.89
N PHE A 213 -3.34 -11.40 10.15
CA PHE A 213 -4.11 -12.16 9.17
C PHE A 213 -4.32 -11.37 7.88
N PHE A 214 -4.67 -10.09 7.95
CA PHE A 214 -4.92 -9.27 6.78
C PHE A 214 -3.64 -8.82 6.09
N LEU A 215 -2.56 -8.57 6.84
CA LEU A 215 -1.28 -8.10 6.33
C LEU A 215 -0.53 -9.16 5.50
N ASP A 216 -0.50 -10.43 5.92
CA ASP A 216 0.24 -11.47 5.18
C ASP A 216 -0.34 -11.65 3.77
N GLY A 217 0.42 -11.31 2.75
CA GLY A 217 0.02 -11.38 1.34
C GLY A 217 -0.97 -10.29 0.89
N ALA A 218 -1.12 -9.18 1.62
CA ALA A 218 -1.99 -8.05 1.24
C ALA A 218 -1.65 -7.50 -0.15
N SER A 219 -0.37 -7.45 -0.51
CA SER A 219 0.11 -6.97 -1.81
C SER A 219 -0.44 -7.73 -3.02
N TYR A 220 -0.91 -8.98 -2.84
CA TYR A 220 -1.56 -9.74 -3.91
C TYR A 220 -2.96 -9.22 -4.27
N PHE A 221 -3.60 -8.43 -3.39
CA PHE A 221 -4.91 -7.82 -3.63
C PHE A 221 -4.82 -6.39 -4.16
N LYS A 222 -3.62 -5.79 -4.14
CA LYS A 222 -3.43 -4.38 -4.52
C LYS A 222 -3.70 -4.19 -6.01
N SER A 223 -4.65 -3.33 -6.36
CA SER A 223 -4.91 -2.84 -7.71
C SER A 223 -4.08 -1.59 -8.02
N SER A 224 -4.06 -1.15 -9.28
CA SER A 224 -3.11 -0.15 -9.76
C SER A 224 -3.39 1.27 -9.24
N LEU A 225 -4.66 1.71 -9.17
CA LEU A 225 -5.03 3.10 -8.89
C LEU A 225 -6.10 3.24 -7.79
N PHE A 226 -7.11 2.36 -7.73
CA PHE A 226 -8.14 2.37 -6.69
C PHE A 226 -7.88 1.31 -5.63
N GLU A 227 -8.12 1.62 -4.37
CA GLU A 227 -8.01 0.64 -3.29
C GLU A 227 -9.35 -0.11 -3.10
N LEU A 228 -9.47 -1.27 -3.76
CA LEU A 228 -10.68 -2.08 -3.77
C LEU A 228 -10.83 -2.98 -2.53
N LEU A 229 -9.74 -3.22 -1.80
CA LEU A 229 -9.75 -3.99 -0.55
C LEU A 229 -9.02 -3.22 0.54
N TYR A 230 -9.79 -2.62 1.42
CA TYR A 230 -9.37 -1.95 2.64
C TYR A 230 -9.92 -2.73 3.83
N THR A 231 -9.13 -3.61 4.39
CA THR A 231 -9.58 -4.62 5.36
C THR A 231 -10.08 -4.05 6.69
N ARG A 232 -9.80 -2.77 6.98
CA ARG A 232 -10.37 -2.06 8.14
C ARG A 232 -11.88 -1.89 8.09
N THR A 233 -12.49 -2.04 6.90
CA THR A 233 -13.97 -2.08 6.77
C THR A 233 -14.57 -3.38 7.30
N ILE A 234 -13.77 -4.45 7.44
CA ILE A 234 -14.10 -5.69 8.13
C ILE A 234 -13.73 -5.50 9.60
N ALA A 235 -14.69 -5.11 10.44
CA ALA A 235 -14.42 -4.64 11.78
C ALA A 235 -14.23 -5.77 12.79
N GLU A 236 -15.16 -6.74 12.82
CA GLU A 236 -15.20 -7.84 13.80
C GLU A 236 -15.34 -9.21 13.11
N PRO A 237 -14.33 -9.66 12.33
CA PRO A 237 -14.40 -10.98 11.69
C PRO A 237 -14.25 -12.09 12.74
N THR A 238 -15.18 -13.05 12.76
CA THR A 238 -15.06 -14.27 13.58
C THR A 238 -14.33 -15.39 12.87
N LEU A 239 -14.43 -15.44 11.55
CA LEU A 239 -13.73 -16.41 10.69
C LEU A 239 -13.17 -15.71 9.46
N GLY A 240 -12.00 -16.16 9.02
CA GLY A 240 -11.41 -15.72 7.77
C GLY A 240 -10.54 -16.81 7.14
N ALA A 241 -10.52 -16.81 5.80
CA ALA A 241 -9.62 -17.67 5.02
C ALA A 241 -9.08 -16.88 3.83
N LYS A 242 -7.79 -17.04 3.53
CA LYS A 242 -7.12 -16.32 2.45
C LYS A 242 -6.10 -17.22 1.76
N LEU A 243 -6.22 -17.34 0.43
CA LEU A 243 -5.28 -18.03 -0.43
C LEU A 243 -4.55 -17.01 -1.30
N THR A 244 -3.22 -17.02 -1.28
CA THR A 244 -2.41 -16.17 -2.15
C THR A 244 -1.29 -16.98 -2.78
N GLY A 245 -0.98 -16.71 -4.06
CA GLY A 245 0.08 -17.44 -4.74
C GLY A 245 0.49 -16.80 -6.05
N LYS A 246 1.64 -17.30 -6.57
CA LYS A 246 2.16 -16.95 -7.89
C LYS A 246 2.74 -18.18 -8.54
N THR A 247 2.25 -18.52 -9.74
CA THR A 247 2.73 -19.67 -10.52
C THR A 247 3.07 -19.22 -11.94
N GLY A 248 4.37 -19.18 -12.25
CA GLY A 248 4.84 -18.57 -13.49
C GLY A 248 4.43 -17.10 -13.58
N ASP A 249 3.77 -16.73 -14.67
CA ASP A 249 3.30 -15.36 -14.92
C ASP A 249 1.94 -15.05 -14.28
N HIS A 250 1.38 -15.97 -13.49
CA HIS A 250 0.05 -15.89 -12.91
C HIS A 250 0.14 -15.62 -11.41
N SER A 251 -0.38 -14.49 -10.95
CA SER A 251 -0.57 -14.16 -9.54
C SER A 251 -2.05 -14.23 -9.19
N TYR A 252 -2.40 -14.78 -8.02
CA TYR A 252 -3.78 -14.94 -7.60
C TYR A 252 -3.95 -14.74 -6.10
N ALA A 253 -5.09 -14.19 -5.74
CA ALA A 253 -5.52 -14.00 -4.36
C ALA A 253 -7.02 -14.23 -4.23
N LEU A 254 -7.43 -14.87 -3.15
CA LEU A 254 -8.82 -15.05 -2.74
C LEU A 254 -8.90 -14.90 -1.24
N MET A 255 -9.86 -14.12 -0.76
CA MET A 255 -10.16 -13.94 0.67
C MET A 255 -11.66 -14.09 0.90
N LEU A 256 -11.98 -14.76 1.98
CA LEU A 256 -13.34 -14.89 2.52
C LEU A 256 -13.27 -14.56 4.01
N ALA A 257 -14.21 -13.78 4.49
CA ALA A 257 -14.36 -13.47 5.91
C ALA A 257 -15.84 -13.26 6.23
N ASP A 258 -16.24 -13.62 7.43
CA ASP A 258 -17.46 -13.10 8.01
C ASP A 258 -17.14 -11.86 8.86
N ASP A 259 -18.12 -11.03 9.15
CA ASP A 259 -17.95 -9.80 9.90
C ASP A 259 -19.22 -9.54 10.71
N ASP A 260 -19.10 -9.55 12.02
CA ASP A 260 -20.26 -9.36 12.91
C ASP A 260 -20.66 -7.89 13.04
N ASN A 261 -19.75 -6.95 12.69
CA ASN A 261 -20.01 -5.50 12.73
C ASN A 261 -19.30 -4.79 11.57
N SER A 262 -20.06 -4.50 10.52
CA SER A 262 -19.53 -3.95 9.28
C SER A 262 -19.54 -2.43 9.25
N ASN A 263 -18.40 -1.82 8.95
CA ASN A 263 -18.31 -0.40 8.69
C ASN A 263 -18.33 -0.13 7.17
N ILE A 264 -19.15 0.83 6.77
CA ILE A 264 -19.30 1.29 5.38
C ILE A 264 -18.87 2.74 5.28
N LEU A 265 -18.05 3.06 4.30
CA LEU A 265 -17.71 4.43 3.96
C LEU A 265 -18.76 4.99 3.00
N LEU A 266 -19.38 6.10 3.37
CA LEU A 266 -20.37 6.85 2.57
C LEU A 266 -19.70 8.10 1.98
N PRO A 267 -19.21 8.04 0.75
CA PRO A 267 -18.50 9.15 0.13
C PRO A 267 -19.46 10.12 -0.57
N THR A 268 -19.04 11.39 -0.66
CA THR A 268 -19.61 12.41 -1.55
C THR A 268 -18.47 13.23 -2.18
N ASN A 269 -18.76 14.21 -3.00
CA ASN A 269 -17.73 15.11 -3.52
C ASN A 269 -17.31 16.23 -2.55
N GLN A 270 -18.00 16.38 -1.41
CA GLN A 270 -17.76 17.44 -0.42
C GLN A 270 -17.36 16.90 0.96
N GLY A 271 -17.35 15.59 1.14
CA GLY A 271 -16.97 14.93 2.37
C GLY A 271 -17.38 13.48 2.39
N SER A 272 -16.97 12.77 3.42
CA SER A 272 -17.36 11.39 3.64
C SER A 272 -17.57 11.09 5.11
N GLY A 273 -18.31 10.02 5.41
CA GLY A 273 -18.58 9.56 6.75
C GLY A 273 -18.67 8.04 6.80
N PHE A 274 -18.63 7.48 8.00
CA PHE A 274 -18.83 6.05 8.21
C PHE A 274 -20.26 5.77 8.71
N ALA A 275 -20.83 4.68 8.20
CA ALA A 275 -22.03 4.05 8.74
C ALA A 275 -21.67 2.65 9.26
N SER A 276 -22.24 2.24 10.40
CA SER A 276 -22.11 0.89 10.91
C SER A 276 -23.41 0.13 10.67
N LEU A 277 -23.31 -1.03 10.01
CA LEU A 277 -24.46 -1.89 9.70
C LEU A 277 -24.70 -2.76 10.92
N ASN A 278 -24.64 -2.68 12.01
CA ASN A 278 -24.94 -3.52 13.20
C ASN A 278 -25.58 -4.89 12.85
N GLU A 279 -25.16 -5.49 11.76
CA GLU A 279 -25.63 -6.79 11.27
C GLU A 279 -24.46 -7.58 10.69
N LYS A 280 -24.60 -8.91 10.75
CA LYS A 280 -23.58 -9.82 10.22
C LYS A 280 -23.55 -9.79 8.71
N THR A 281 -22.36 -9.64 8.15
CA THR A 281 -22.10 -9.70 6.71
C THR A 281 -21.09 -10.77 6.36
N ASN A 282 -21.12 -11.22 5.09
CA ASN A 282 -20.09 -12.03 4.50
C ASN A 282 -19.30 -11.15 3.51
N ALA A 283 -17.99 -11.24 3.56
CA ALA A 283 -17.06 -10.53 2.70
C ALA A 283 -16.24 -11.51 1.84
N ALA A 284 -16.14 -11.22 0.55
CA ALA A 284 -15.30 -11.95 -0.38
C ALA A 284 -14.47 -10.97 -1.22
N ALA A 285 -13.19 -11.25 -1.41
CA ALA A 285 -12.33 -10.51 -2.31
C ALA A 285 -11.50 -11.46 -3.14
N GLY A 286 -11.38 -11.20 -4.44
CA GLY A 286 -10.58 -11.98 -5.36
C GLY A 286 -9.78 -11.10 -6.32
N ARG A 287 -8.55 -11.49 -6.61
CA ARG A 287 -7.70 -10.85 -7.61
C ARG A 287 -6.93 -11.90 -8.40
N TYR A 288 -6.89 -11.71 -9.69
CA TYR A 288 -6.01 -12.44 -10.59
C TYR A 288 -5.23 -11.43 -11.43
N GLN A 289 -3.93 -11.62 -11.55
CA GLN A 289 -3.05 -10.79 -12.36
C GLN A 289 -2.19 -11.67 -13.27
N TYR A 290 -2.07 -11.27 -14.51
CA TYR A 290 -1.20 -11.89 -15.51
C TYR A 290 -0.06 -10.94 -15.86
N ASP A 291 1.16 -11.47 -15.84
CA ASP A 291 2.38 -10.75 -16.22
C ASP A 291 2.62 -10.89 -17.73
N LEU A 292 2.65 -9.76 -18.42
CA LEU A 292 2.91 -9.64 -19.85
C LEU A 292 4.42 -9.54 -20.17
N GLY A 293 5.27 -9.94 -19.25
CA GLY A 293 6.72 -9.83 -19.35
C GLY A 293 7.15 -8.36 -19.40
N GLN A 294 7.98 -7.99 -20.38
CA GLN A 294 8.49 -6.62 -20.48
C GLN A 294 7.44 -5.57 -20.92
N GLN A 295 6.21 -5.97 -21.18
CA GLN A 295 5.16 -5.05 -21.63
C GLN A 295 4.27 -4.55 -20.50
N GLY A 296 4.28 -5.19 -19.34
CA GLY A 296 3.45 -4.77 -18.23
C GLY A 296 2.67 -5.89 -17.56
N THR A 297 1.56 -5.52 -16.94
CA THR A 297 0.65 -6.44 -16.23
C THR A 297 -0.80 -6.12 -16.56
N ILE A 298 -1.67 -7.12 -16.47
CA ILE A 298 -3.11 -6.95 -16.50
C ILE A 298 -3.73 -7.72 -15.34
N GLY A 299 -4.64 -7.09 -14.60
CA GLY A 299 -5.31 -7.65 -13.44
C GLY A 299 -6.83 -7.55 -13.54
N ILE A 300 -7.50 -8.49 -12.89
CA ILE A 300 -8.95 -8.48 -12.66
C ILE A 300 -9.15 -8.64 -11.17
N SER A 301 -9.97 -7.78 -10.58
CA SER A 301 -10.32 -7.82 -9.16
C SER A 301 -11.83 -7.82 -8.98
N SER A 302 -12.31 -8.50 -7.96
CA SER A 302 -13.72 -8.42 -7.53
C SER A 302 -13.78 -8.40 -6.01
N THR A 303 -14.65 -7.55 -5.47
CA THR A 303 -15.03 -7.56 -4.07
C THR A 303 -16.54 -7.71 -3.95
N HIS A 304 -16.98 -8.41 -2.93
CA HIS A 304 -18.38 -8.64 -2.65
C HIS A 304 -18.61 -8.68 -1.14
N ARG A 305 -19.61 -7.91 -0.68
CA ARG A 305 -20.11 -7.92 0.70
C ARG A 305 -21.61 -8.07 0.66
N GLU A 306 -22.17 -8.92 1.51
CA GLU A 306 -23.61 -9.17 1.54
C GLU A 306 -24.12 -9.46 2.97
N SER A 307 -25.38 -9.12 3.21
CA SER A 307 -26.24 -9.59 4.30
C SER A 307 -27.61 -9.98 3.73
N ASP A 308 -28.64 -10.10 4.57
CA ASP A 308 -29.98 -10.56 4.14
C ASP A 308 -30.64 -9.59 3.15
N ASP A 309 -30.52 -8.27 3.34
CA ASP A 309 -31.17 -7.23 2.51
C ASP A 309 -30.18 -6.22 1.90
N TYR A 310 -28.89 -6.45 2.04
CA TYR A 310 -27.82 -5.59 1.57
C TYR A 310 -26.80 -6.37 0.74
N HIS A 311 -26.31 -5.77 -0.34
CA HIS A 311 -25.06 -6.18 -0.99
C HIS A 311 -24.33 -5.01 -1.65
N ASN A 312 -23.01 -5.13 -1.75
CA ASN A 312 -22.15 -4.32 -2.60
C ASN A 312 -21.20 -5.24 -3.36
N THR A 313 -21.16 -5.10 -4.67
CA THR A 313 -20.28 -5.87 -5.57
C THR A 313 -19.50 -4.91 -6.43
N VAL A 314 -18.18 -5.07 -6.45
CA VAL A 314 -17.29 -4.30 -7.33
C VAL A 314 -16.53 -5.26 -8.23
N LEU A 315 -16.47 -4.92 -9.52
CA LEU A 315 -15.64 -5.60 -10.50
C LEU A 315 -14.69 -4.60 -11.14
N SER A 316 -13.41 -4.93 -11.25
CA SER A 316 -12.40 -4.03 -11.78
C SER A 316 -11.40 -4.75 -12.69
N VAL A 317 -10.95 -4.04 -13.71
CA VAL A 317 -9.80 -4.41 -14.54
C VAL A 317 -8.77 -3.31 -14.44
N ASP A 318 -7.53 -3.68 -14.18
CA ASP A 318 -6.44 -2.74 -13.99
C ASP A 318 -5.13 -3.28 -14.58
N GLY A 319 -4.13 -2.43 -14.66
CA GLY A 319 -2.80 -2.86 -15.06
C GLY A 319 -1.82 -1.74 -15.26
N THR A 320 -0.62 -2.17 -15.60
CA THR A 320 0.50 -1.31 -15.97
C THR A 320 0.96 -1.68 -17.36
N TYR A 321 1.21 -0.68 -18.20
CA TYR A 321 1.80 -0.88 -19.52
C TYR A 321 3.08 -0.04 -19.67
N TRP A 322 4.20 -0.70 -19.98
CA TRP A 322 5.49 -0.05 -20.20
C TRP A 322 5.71 0.14 -21.69
N PHE A 323 5.66 1.38 -22.16
CA PHE A 323 6.04 1.71 -23.53
C PHE A 323 7.54 1.51 -23.78
N ASN A 324 8.32 1.76 -22.73
CA ASN A 324 9.78 1.55 -22.65
C ASN A 324 10.23 1.61 -21.19
N GLN A 325 11.54 1.64 -20.96
CA GLN A 325 12.13 1.61 -19.61
C GLN A 325 11.86 2.86 -18.74
N SER A 326 11.25 3.90 -19.28
CA SER A 326 10.96 5.14 -18.56
C SER A 326 9.54 5.65 -18.71
N ASP A 327 8.78 5.13 -19.67
CA ASP A 327 7.42 5.57 -19.95
C ASP A 327 6.42 4.49 -19.52
N THR A 328 5.56 4.82 -18.58
CA THR A 328 4.60 3.89 -17.96
C THR A 328 3.19 4.47 -18.05
N LEU A 329 2.24 3.62 -18.39
CA LEU A 329 0.81 3.89 -18.26
C LEU A 329 0.23 2.97 -17.19
N LEU A 330 -0.37 3.55 -16.16
CA LEU A 330 -1.27 2.87 -15.24
C LEU A 330 -2.70 3.09 -15.71
N TYR A 331 -3.53 2.06 -15.62
CA TYR A 331 -4.94 2.15 -15.97
C TYR A 331 -5.79 1.29 -15.06
N GLN A 332 -6.98 1.78 -14.76
CA GLN A 332 -7.98 1.03 -14.00
C GLN A 332 -9.39 1.46 -14.41
N VAL A 333 -10.26 0.47 -14.59
CA VAL A 333 -11.70 0.65 -14.80
C VAL A 333 -12.41 -0.24 -13.81
N SER A 334 -13.42 0.30 -13.14
CA SER A 334 -14.18 -0.39 -12.11
C SER A 334 -15.66 -0.08 -12.24
N SER A 335 -16.50 -1.05 -11.93
CA SER A 335 -17.96 -0.90 -11.84
C SER A 335 -18.43 -1.42 -10.49
N ALA A 336 -19.33 -0.68 -9.87
CA ALA A 336 -19.92 -1.03 -8.58
C ALA A 336 -21.44 -1.17 -8.72
N ASP A 337 -22.00 -2.18 -8.05
CA ASP A 337 -23.43 -2.41 -7.91
C ASP A 337 -23.75 -2.61 -6.42
N THR A 338 -24.70 -1.82 -5.90
CA THR A 338 -25.05 -1.79 -4.50
C THR A 338 -26.55 -1.84 -4.32
N ARG A 339 -27.03 -2.72 -3.44
CA ARG A 339 -28.35 -2.69 -2.87
C ARG A 339 -28.23 -2.33 -1.40
N ASN A 340 -28.85 -1.21 -1.00
CA ASN A 340 -28.81 -0.72 0.37
C ASN A 340 -29.87 -1.40 1.23
N SER A 341 -29.50 -1.71 2.49
CA SER A 341 -30.45 -2.20 3.47
C SER A 341 -31.48 -1.12 3.84
N GLU A 342 -32.63 -1.55 4.37
CA GLU A 342 -33.66 -0.62 4.84
C GLU A 342 -33.11 0.36 5.89
N PHE A 343 -32.17 -0.08 6.74
CA PHE A 343 -31.47 0.75 7.71
C PHE A 343 -30.69 1.90 7.03
N LEU A 344 -29.93 1.61 6.00
CA LEU A 344 -29.14 2.61 5.26
C LEU A 344 -30.03 3.62 4.53
N ILE A 345 -31.10 3.14 3.89
CA ILE A 345 -32.08 3.99 3.20
C ILE A 345 -32.71 4.99 4.16
N GLN A 346 -33.15 4.52 5.33
CA GLN A 346 -33.89 5.37 6.29
C GLN A 346 -32.98 6.34 7.05
N ASN A 347 -31.76 5.93 7.43
CA ASN A 347 -30.88 6.74 8.28
C ASN A 347 -29.95 7.66 7.52
N TYR A 348 -29.58 7.30 6.26
CA TYR A 348 -28.62 8.06 5.44
C TYR A 348 -29.23 8.58 4.14
N ASN A 349 -30.55 8.40 3.95
CA ASN A 349 -31.28 8.86 2.76
C ASN A 349 -30.66 8.35 1.43
N LEU A 350 -30.20 7.10 1.42
CA LEU A 350 -29.67 6.44 0.25
C LEU A 350 -30.78 5.87 -0.64
N SER A 351 -30.51 5.72 -1.94
CA SER A 351 -31.39 4.99 -2.86
C SER A 351 -31.37 3.49 -2.55
N GLU A 352 -32.44 2.76 -2.84
CA GLU A 352 -32.50 1.29 -2.66
C GLU A 352 -31.39 0.60 -3.46
N THR A 353 -31.15 1.05 -4.69
CA THR A 353 -30.08 0.54 -5.56
C THR A 353 -29.25 1.70 -6.08
N GLN A 354 -27.93 1.50 -6.14
CA GLN A 354 -26.94 2.41 -6.68
C GLN A 354 -25.99 1.61 -7.58
N SER A 355 -25.69 2.11 -8.75
CA SER A 355 -24.72 1.47 -9.66
C SER A 355 -24.01 2.53 -10.46
N ASP A 356 -22.68 2.50 -10.49
CA ASP A 356 -21.88 3.46 -11.23
C ASP A 356 -20.49 2.90 -11.55
N GLU A 357 -19.71 3.69 -12.28
CA GLU A 357 -18.39 3.33 -12.76
C GLU A 357 -17.32 4.29 -12.23
N ALA A 358 -16.09 3.81 -12.17
CA ALA A 358 -14.90 4.59 -11.88
C ALA A 358 -13.79 4.20 -12.85
N TYR A 359 -13.05 5.18 -13.37
CA TYR A 359 -11.89 4.91 -14.21
C TYR A 359 -10.80 5.95 -14.01
N ALA A 360 -9.57 5.47 -14.07
CA ALA A 360 -8.39 6.31 -13.93
C ALA A 360 -7.28 5.88 -14.88
N LEU A 361 -6.52 6.86 -15.31
CA LEU A 361 -5.35 6.72 -16.17
C LEU A 361 -4.23 7.59 -15.61
N GLU A 362 -3.02 7.06 -15.55
CA GLU A 362 -1.83 7.84 -15.22
C GLU A 362 -0.71 7.51 -16.19
N LEU A 363 -0.22 8.49 -16.91
CA LEU A 363 0.92 8.39 -17.80
C LEU A 363 2.11 9.09 -17.15
N THR A 364 3.20 8.35 -16.98
CA THR A 364 4.43 8.85 -16.35
C THR A 364 5.62 8.65 -17.29
N ARG A 365 6.47 9.67 -17.40
CA ARG A 365 7.84 9.56 -17.90
C ARG A 365 8.81 9.89 -16.79
N ASP A 366 9.64 8.92 -16.40
CA ASP A 366 10.60 9.06 -15.32
C ASP A 366 12.02 8.83 -15.82
N LYS A 367 12.83 9.88 -15.80
CA LYS A 367 14.24 9.90 -16.17
C LYS A 367 15.06 10.47 -15.02
N ARG A 368 16.36 10.18 -15.01
CA ARG A 368 17.28 10.71 -14.01
C ARG A 368 17.15 12.23 -13.83
N ASP A 369 17.07 12.94 -14.94
CA ASP A 369 17.17 14.40 -14.95
C ASP A 369 15.80 15.08 -14.97
N TYR A 370 14.74 14.39 -15.40
CA TYR A 370 13.39 14.95 -15.45
C TYR A 370 12.29 13.91 -15.31
N LYS A 371 11.17 14.36 -14.76
CA LYS A 371 9.94 13.58 -14.64
C LYS A 371 8.78 14.37 -15.24
N LEU A 372 7.86 13.69 -15.94
CA LEU A 372 6.60 14.23 -16.44
C LEU A 372 5.49 13.25 -16.08
N PHE A 373 4.32 13.78 -15.74
CA PHE A 373 3.13 12.98 -15.57
C PHE A 373 1.89 13.68 -16.13
N ALA A 374 0.90 12.88 -16.50
CA ALA A 374 -0.45 13.32 -16.81
C ALA A 374 -1.43 12.29 -16.25
N SER A 375 -2.49 12.74 -15.60
CA SER A 375 -3.49 11.89 -14.98
C SER A 375 -4.90 12.30 -15.37
N TYR A 376 -5.78 11.33 -15.41
CA TYR A 376 -7.21 11.50 -15.58
C TYR A 376 -7.94 10.53 -14.66
N GLU A 377 -8.91 11.02 -13.93
CA GLU A 377 -9.73 10.22 -13.03
C GLU A 377 -11.19 10.68 -13.14
N ASN A 378 -12.10 9.73 -13.19
CA ASN A 378 -13.54 9.96 -13.16
C ASN A 378 -14.18 8.93 -12.25
N ILE A 379 -14.92 9.38 -11.25
CA ILE A 379 -15.65 8.52 -10.32
C ILE A 379 -17.10 8.98 -10.26
N GLY A 380 -17.99 8.09 -10.64
CA GLY A 380 -19.42 8.34 -10.68
C GLY A 380 -20.02 8.66 -9.31
N GLN A 381 -21.17 9.31 -9.30
CA GLN A 381 -21.84 9.75 -8.07
C GLN A 381 -22.27 8.59 -7.19
N ASP A 382 -22.76 7.53 -7.79
CA ASP A 382 -23.28 6.35 -7.11
C ASP A 382 -22.25 5.21 -6.98
N TYR A 383 -20.98 5.49 -7.35
CA TYR A 383 -19.89 4.52 -7.19
C TYR A 383 -19.56 4.34 -5.71
N ARG A 384 -19.57 3.08 -5.25
CA ARG A 384 -19.23 2.73 -3.87
C ARG A 384 -18.48 1.40 -3.79
N THR A 385 -17.42 1.37 -3.01
CA THR A 385 -16.62 0.17 -2.75
C THR A 385 -16.58 -0.08 -1.23
N ASP A 386 -17.51 -0.91 -0.74
CA ASP A 386 -17.73 -1.08 0.70
C ASP A 386 -16.70 -1.99 1.39
N LEU A 387 -15.93 -2.75 0.61
CA LEU A 387 -14.71 -3.43 1.07
C LEU A 387 -13.43 -2.66 0.76
N GLY A 388 -13.51 -1.55 0.02
CA GLY A 388 -12.38 -0.71 -0.36
C GLY A 388 -12.33 0.61 0.42
N TYR A 389 -11.47 1.51 -0.07
CA TYR A 389 -11.36 2.86 0.45
C TYR A 389 -11.49 3.87 -0.69
N GLN A 390 -12.65 4.50 -0.77
CA GLN A 390 -12.94 5.57 -1.72
C GLN A 390 -13.63 6.71 -0.96
N ALA A 391 -12.88 7.71 -0.53
CA ALA A 391 -13.38 8.77 0.33
C ALA A 391 -14.15 9.87 -0.43
N LYS A 392 -13.93 10.02 -1.74
CA LYS A 392 -14.53 11.04 -2.60
C LYS A 392 -15.10 10.40 -3.86
N VAL A 393 -16.30 10.78 -4.26
CA VAL A 393 -16.99 10.35 -5.48
C VAL A 393 -17.67 11.57 -6.15
N ASP A 394 -18.38 11.36 -7.25
CA ASP A 394 -19.07 12.42 -7.98
C ASP A 394 -18.10 13.50 -8.49
N TYR A 395 -17.00 13.07 -9.16
CA TYR A 395 -16.04 14.01 -9.71
C TYR A 395 -15.31 13.48 -10.94
N GLU A 396 -14.77 14.43 -11.68
CA GLU A 396 -13.82 14.27 -12.76
C GLU A 396 -12.58 15.13 -12.47
N LYS A 397 -11.38 14.52 -12.56
CA LYS A 397 -10.11 15.19 -12.28
C LYS A 397 -9.13 15.02 -13.43
N VAL A 398 -8.46 16.10 -13.81
CA VAL A 398 -7.34 16.12 -14.74
C VAL A 398 -6.14 16.70 -14.01
N GLY A 399 -4.98 16.09 -14.16
CA GLY A 399 -3.73 16.61 -13.63
C GLY A 399 -2.58 16.44 -14.62
N PHE A 400 -1.64 17.35 -14.60
CA PHE A 400 -0.37 17.22 -15.29
C PHE A 400 0.72 18.00 -14.57
N GLY A 401 1.94 17.52 -14.66
CA GLY A 401 3.07 18.18 -14.05
C GLY A 401 4.38 17.54 -14.43
N GLY A 402 5.43 18.04 -13.79
CA GLY A 402 6.76 17.50 -13.95
C GLY A 402 7.83 18.38 -13.36
N GLY A 403 9.05 17.89 -13.44
CA GLY A 403 10.21 18.58 -12.91
C GLY A 403 11.48 18.27 -13.69
N GLN A 404 12.47 19.11 -13.49
CA GLN A 404 13.81 18.96 -14.06
C GLN A 404 14.84 19.18 -12.97
N THR A 405 15.83 18.29 -12.91
CA THR A 405 16.98 18.38 -11.98
C THR A 405 18.27 18.55 -12.77
N TRP A 406 19.11 19.48 -12.36
CA TRP A 406 20.45 19.65 -12.84
C TRP A 406 21.45 19.27 -11.78
N TYR A 407 22.30 18.31 -12.09
CA TYR A 407 23.39 17.85 -11.23
C TYR A 407 24.67 18.60 -11.54
N ARG A 408 25.47 18.85 -10.50
CA ARG A 408 26.78 19.47 -10.57
C ARG A 408 27.81 18.56 -9.91
N ASP A 409 29.09 18.98 -9.94
CA ASP A 409 30.16 18.26 -9.27
C ASP A 409 29.97 18.28 -7.76
N GLU A 410 30.24 17.17 -7.07
CA GLU A 410 30.13 17.06 -5.61
C GLU A 410 31.04 18.04 -4.86
N SER A 411 32.10 18.54 -5.52
CA SER A 411 33.01 19.57 -5.01
C SER A 411 32.41 20.99 -5.04
N ASP A 412 31.32 21.20 -5.77
CA ASP A 412 30.65 22.49 -5.85
C ASP A 412 29.86 22.80 -4.57
N LEU A 413 29.74 24.07 -4.22
CA LEU A 413 28.90 24.51 -3.11
C LEU A 413 27.44 24.03 -3.28
N LEU A 414 26.96 24.02 -4.52
CA LEU A 414 25.65 23.55 -4.95
C LEU A 414 25.83 22.27 -5.75
N THR A 415 25.34 21.15 -5.23
CA THR A 415 25.48 19.82 -5.86
C THR A 415 24.35 19.50 -6.85
N SER A 416 23.17 20.06 -6.63
CA SER A 416 22.07 20.02 -7.59
C SER A 416 21.05 21.12 -7.32
N TRP A 417 20.26 21.42 -8.34
CA TRP A 417 19.06 22.23 -8.19
C TRP A 417 17.96 21.67 -9.08
N SER A 418 16.72 21.82 -8.67
CA SER A 418 15.55 21.35 -9.42
C SER A 418 14.41 22.34 -9.34
N TYR A 419 13.54 22.30 -10.34
CA TYR A 419 12.19 22.81 -10.22
C TYR A 419 11.21 21.69 -10.45
N GLU A 420 10.06 21.78 -9.77
CA GLU A 420 8.90 20.94 -9.99
C GLU A 420 7.69 21.85 -10.09
N ALA A 421 6.76 21.53 -10.96
CA ALA A 421 5.49 22.23 -11.07
C ALA A 421 4.41 21.28 -11.55
N ASP A 422 3.22 21.45 -10.99
CA ASP A 422 2.03 20.72 -11.40
C ASP A 422 0.78 21.59 -11.35
N TRP A 423 -0.22 21.09 -12.02
CA TRP A 423 -1.56 21.64 -12.06
C TRP A 423 -2.57 20.51 -12.08
N ASP A 424 -3.60 20.66 -11.28
CA ASP A 424 -4.75 19.79 -11.34
C ASP A 424 -6.06 20.58 -11.24
N LYS A 425 -7.13 19.95 -11.72
CA LYS A 425 -8.46 20.53 -11.72
C LYS A 425 -9.51 19.45 -11.60
N THR A 426 -10.45 19.69 -10.70
CA THR A 426 -11.51 18.74 -10.34
C THR A 426 -12.88 19.42 -10.51
N TRP A 427 -13.78 18.75 -11.20
CA TRP A 427 -15.17 19.12 -11.35
C TRP A 427 -16.09 18.06 -10.78
N ALA A 428 -17.26 18.45 -10.30
CA ALA A 428 -18.35 17.52 -10.05
C ALA A 428 -18.93 17.01 -11.38
N GLN A 429 -19.60 15.86 -11.38
CA GLN A 429 -20.23 15.29 -12.59
C GLN A 429 -21.27 16.24 -13.24
N ASN A 430 -21.85 17.15 -12.48
CA ASN A 430 -22.75 18.20 -13.00
C ASN A 430 -22.02 19.37 -13.66
N GLY A 431 -20.68 19.37 -13.67
CA GLY A 431 -19.80 20.39 -14.25
C GLY A 431 -19.41 21.54 -13.32
N ASP A 432 -19.84 21.51 -12.05
CA ASP A 432 -19.43 22.52 -11.08
C ASP A 432 -17.95 22.34 -10.71
N LEU A 433 -17.19 23.44 -10.69
CA LEU A 433 -15.80 23.41 -10.28
C LEU A 433 -15.72 23.12 -8.78
N LEU A 434 -15.00 22.06 -8.40
CA LEU A 434 -14.72 21.70 -7.03
C LEU A 434 -13.38 22.24 -6.55
N GLU A 435 -12.33 22.06 -7.35
CA GLU A 435 -10.97 22.44 -6.97
C GLU A 435 -10.13 22.74 -8.21
N GLU A 436 -9.21 23.69 -8.08
CA GLU A 436 -8.14 23.93 -9.05
C GLU A 436 -6.88 24.31 -8.29
N GLU A 437 -5.79 23.58 -8.53
CA GLU A 437 -4.53 23.79 -7.82
C GLU A 437 -3.37 23.98 -8.79
N HIS A 438 -2.49 24.90 -8.45
CA HIS A 438 -1.23 25.14 -9.12
C HIS A 438 -0.12 25.09 -8.07
N GLU A 439 0.85 24.23 -8.27
CA GLU A 439 1.99 24.10 -7.38
C GLU A 439 3.30 24.36 -8.11
N GLY A 440 4.29 24.87 -7.39
CA GLY A 440 5.61 25.08 -7.93
C GLY A 440 6.66 25.07 -6.83
N PHE A 441 7.73 24.32 -7.04
CA PHE A 441 8.81 24.13 -6.07
C PHE A 441 10.17 24.37 -6.74
N LEU A 442 11.05 25.08 -6.04
CA LEU A 442 12.44 25.25 -6.37
C LEU A 442 13.29 24.68 -5.23
N SER A 443 14.11 23.68 -5.52
CA SER A 443 14.98 23.03 -4.54
C SER A 443 16.44 23.17 -4.92
N PHE A 444 17.27 23.54 -3.96
CA PHE A 444 18.73 23.69 -4.08
C PHE A 444 19.40 22.80 -3.04
N LYS A 445 20.21 21.85 -3.50
CA LYS A 445 20.96 20.93 -2.62
C LYS A 445 22.44 21.25 -2.68
N GLY A 446 23.08 21.30 -1.54
CA GLY A 446 24.49 21.63 -1.40
C GLY A 446 25.25 20.63 -0.53
N GLN A 447 26.50 20.99 -0.23
CA GLN A 447 27.34 20.17 0.65
C GLN A 447 26.75 20.04 2.06
N LYS A 448 27.13 18.99 2.80
CA LYS A 448 26.73 18.70 4.17
C LYS A 448 25.21 18.58 4.35
N GLN A 449 24.51 17.98 3.37
CA GLN A 449 23.06 17.81 3.34
C GLN A 449 22.26 19.13 3.40
N SER A 450 22.90 20.26 3.06
CA SER A 450 22.17 21.51 3.02
C SER A 450 21.11 21.47 1.92
N ILE A 451 19.89 21.83 2.28
CA ILE A 451 18.74 21.97 1.37
C ILE A 451 18.17 23.37 1.58
N PHE A 452 17.84 24.02 0.48
CA PHE A 452 17.03 25.23 0.47
C PHE A 452 15.90 25.05 -0.53
N GLU A 453 14.68 25.20 -0.07
CA GLU A 453 13.50 24.99 -0.90
C GLU A 453 12.52 26.16 -0.78
N ILE A 454 11.97 26.56 -1.90
CA ILE A 454 10.90 27.54 -2.01
C ILE A 454 9.73 26.86 -2.70
N GLY A 455 8.56 26.87 -2.04
CA GLY A 455 7.30 26.37 -2.60
C GLY A 455 6.25 27.47 -2.69
N LEU A 456 5.48 27.43 -3.77
CA LEU A 456 4.32 28.27 -3.99
C LEU A 456 3.15 27.39 -4.39
N VAL A 457 2.03 27.53 -3.67
CA VAL A 457 0.78 26.82 -3.96
C VAL A 457 -0.32 27.85 -4.10
N HIS A 458 -1.07 27.77 -5.18
CA HIS A 458 -2.29 28.51 -5.40
C HIS A 458 -3.44 27.54 -5.55
N ARG A 459 -4.35 27.51 -4.59
CA ARG A 459 -5.52 26.63 -4.57
C ARG A 459 -6.81 27.44 -4.60
N TYR A 460 -7.69 27.03 -5.46
CA TYR A 460 -9.06 27.48 -5.53
C TYR A 460 -9.97 26.29 -5.20
N GLU A 461 -10.83 26.43 -4.20
CA GLU A 461 -11.69 25.37 -3.70
C GLU A 461 -13.12 25.87 -3.55
N ASN A 462 -14.08 25.05 -3.97
CA ASN A 462 -15.51 25.27 -3.75
C ASN A 462 -16.01 24.26 -2.71
N TYR A 463 -16.41 24.75 -1.55
CA TYR A 463 -17.00 23.94 -0.51
C TYR A 463 -18.42 24.43 -0.19
N ASN A 464 -19.43 23.58 -0.43
CA ASN A 464 -20.85 23.89 -0.23
C ASN A 464 -21.29 25.24 -0.88
N GLY A 465 -20.83 25.49 -2.11
CA GLY A 465 -21.13 26.71 -2.84
C GLY A 465 -20.35 27.96 -2.41
N ASN A 466 -19.46 27.83 -1.43
CA ASN A 466 -18.55 28.88 -1.01
C ASN A 466 -17.18 28.67 -1.66
N PHE A 467 -16.66 29.75 -2.24
CA PHE A 467 -15.39 29.71 -2.94
C PHE A 467 -14.26 30.24 -2.06
N TYR A 468 -13.23 29.45 -1.93
CA TYR A 468 -12.03 29.76 -1.16
C TYR A 468 -10.84 29.88 -2.11
N ASN A 469 -10.05 30.91 -1.92
CA ASN A 469 -8.82 31.12 -2.65
C ASN A 469 -7.66 31.17 -1.65
N GLN A 470 -6.73 30.27 -1.78
CA GLN A 470 -5.60 30.13 -0.87
C GLN A 470 -4.30 30.34 -1.65
N ASN A 471 -3.41 31.15 -1.08
CA ASN A 471 -2.05 31.31 -1.58
C ASN A 471 -1.11 30.96 -0.44
N ILE A 472 -0.35 29.91 -0.62
CA ILE A 472 0.58 29.39 0.38
C ILE A 472 1.99 29.51 -0.17
N GLY A 473 2.88 30.13 0.59
CA GLY A 473 4.31 30.16 0.29
C GLY A 473 5.08 29.62 1.47
N PHE A 474 6.06 28.80 1.22
CA PHE A 474 6.97 28.31 2.28
C PHE A 474 8.43 28.38 1.82
N ILE A 475 9.31 28.48 2.81
CA ILE A 475 10.77 28.44 2.64
C ILE A 475 11.28 27.46 3.69
N TYR A 476 12.02 26.47 3.22
CA TYR A 476 12.65 25.47 4.08
C TYR A 476 14.15 25.47 3.89
#